data_5041293f5c2f3aed7a84d767d267a6d2
#
_entry.id   5041293f5c2f3aed7a84d767d267a6d2
#
_cell.length_a   1.000
_cell.length_b   1.000
_cell.length_c   1.000
_cell.angle_alpha   90.00
_cell.angle_beta   90.00
_cell.angle_gamma   90.00
#
_symmetry.space_group_name_H-M   'P 1'
#
loop_
_entity.id
_entity.type
_entity.pdbx_description
1 polymer ?
#
loop_
_entity_poly.entity_id
_entity_poly.type
_entity_poly.pdbx_seq_one_letter_code
_entity_poly.pdbx_strand_id
1 'polypeptide(L)'
;SELYIIPEVTIPGGHVDFFLVSAKNKKVKDFVGIELQTMDTAGTVWPERQRLLDEHGIYVPKDDINNKKPFGMNWKMTAKTILVQMHHKAQTFENLNKHLVLIIQKPLYEYMRKEFSFSHIQGVRVGDAVHFHSYDVVEEDNGLHLALDTRVSTDTNGVAECLGLNAEANVELKDIIALLESKLLDEYRLTLIV
;
A
#
# COMPACT_ATOMS: atom_id res chain seq x y z
N SER A 1 32.27 -6.68 -2.26
CA SER A 1 31.28 -5.82 -2.95
C SER A 1 30.91 -4.65 -2.06
N GLU A 2 30.71 -3.52 -2.68
CA GLU A 2 30.21 -2.28 -2.05
C GLU A 2 28.71 -2.28 -2.18
N LEU A 3 28.00 -1.71 -1.19
CA LEU A 3 26.54 -1.52 -1.21
C LEU A 3 26.22 -0.04 -1.42
N TYR A 4 25.23 0.21 -2.28
CA TYR A 4 24.74 1.54 -2.59
C TYR A 4 23.22 1.57 -2.42
N ILE A 5 22.70 2.68 -1.93
CA ILE A 5 21.26 3.00 -1.98
C ILE A 5 21.09 4.11 -3.02
N ILE A 6 20.36 3.81 -4.09
CA ILE A 6 20.13 4.74 -5.20
C ILE A 6 18.63 5.12 -5.17
N PRO A 7 18.30 6.40 -4.95
CA PRO A 7 16.91 6.84 -4.90
C PRO A 7 16.32 7.06 -6.30
N GLU A 8 15.00 6.95 -6.39
CA GLU A 8 14.14 7.44 -7.48
C GLU A 8 14.56 7.01 -8.89
N VAL A 9 14.57 5.72 -9.15
CA VAL A 9 14.90 5.18 -10.47
C VAL A 9 13.63 4.79 -11.24
N THR A 10 13.49 5.30 -12.46
CA THR A 10 12.39 4.92 -13.37
C THR A 10 12.71 3.62 -14.10
N ILE A 11 11.76 2.70 -14.06
CA ILE A 11 11.81 1.42 -14.77
C ILE A 11 10.51 1.23 -15.60
N PRO A 12 10.43 0.26 -16.50
CA PRO A 12 9.13 -0.18 -17.00
C PRO A 12 8.20 -0.58 -15.85
N GLY A 13 7.01 0.03 -15.79
CA GLY A 13 6.06 -0.16 -14.68
C GLY A 13 6.02 0.97 -13.65
N GLY A 14 6.95 1.93 -13.70
CA GLY A 14 6.91 3.14 -12.88
C GLY A 14 8.22 3.51 -12.20
N HIS A 15 8.15 4.42 -11.23
CA HIS A 15 9.28 4.80 -10.39
C HIS A 15 9.40 3.84 -9.21
N VAL A 16 10.63 3.48 -8.86
CA VAL A 16 10.97 2.75 -7.63
C VAL A 16 11.66 3.71 -6.68
N ASP A 17 11.20 3.77 -5.42
CA ASP A 17 11.69 4.75 -4.45
C ASP A 17 13.18 4.59 -4.18
N PHE A 18 13.66 3.35 -4.01
CA PHE A 18 15.06 3.05 -3.77
C PHE A 18 15.50 1.74 -4.43
N PHE A 19 16.76 1.70 -4.82
CA PHE A 19 17.46 0.46 -5.16
C PHE A 19 18.59 0.21 -4.18
N LEU A 20 18.61 -0.95 -3.53
CA LEU A 20 19.78 -1.46 -2.85
C LEU A 20 20.62 -2.26 -3.86
N VAL A 21 21.81 -1.76 -4.14
CA VAL A 21 22.67 -2.26 -5.20
C VAL A 21 23.97 -2.79 -4.63
N SER A 22 24.33 -4.03 -4.98
CA SER A 22 25.66 -4.57 -4.77
C SER A 22 26.52 -4.31 -5.99
N ALA A 23 27.68 -3.69 -5.81
CA ALA A 23 28.60 -3.40 -6.90
C ALA A 23 30.06 -3.79 -6.56
N LYS A 24 30.87 -3.99 -7.60
CA LYS A 24 32.33 -4.18 -7.51
C LYS A 24 32.99 -3.43 -8.66
N ASN A 25 33.96 -2.58 -8.35
CA ASN A 25 34.65 -1.75 -9.33
C ASN A 25 33.67 -0.92 -10.18
N LYS A 26 32.68 -0.28 -9.53
CA LYS A 26 31.61 0.49 -10.17
C LYS A 26 30.73 -0.29 -11.16
N LYS A 27 30.76 -1.62 -11.12
CA LYS A 27 29.88 -2.47 -11.93
C LYS A 27 28.87 -3.16 -11.03
N VAL A 28 27.59 -2.99 -11.35
CA VAL A 28 26.47 -3.63 -10.64
C VAL A 28 26.62 -5.15 -10.75
N LYS A 29 26.47 -5.82 -9.63
CA LYS A 29 26.48 -7.28 -9.51
C LYS A 29 25.08 -7.80 -9.25
N ASP A 30 24.35 -7.13 -8.36
CA ASP A 30 23.01 -7.49 -7.99
C ASP A 30 22.25 -6.28 -7.45
N PHE A 31 20.92 -6.35 -7.43
CA PHE A 31 20.09 -5.29 -6.87
C PHE A 31 18.73 -5.80 -6.42
N VAL A 32 18.09 -5.05 -5.54
CA VAL A 32 16.70 -5.20 -5.12
C VAL A 32 16.03 -3.83 -5.14
N GLY A 33 14.78 -3.77 -5.62
CA GLY A 33 13.95 -2.58 -5.55
C GLY A 33 13.26 -2.49 -4.19
N ILE A 34 13.12 -1.28 -3.67
CA ILE A 34 12.45 -1.00 -2.38
C ILE A 34 11.43 0.10 -2.60
N GLU A 35 10.19 -0.18 -2.21
CA GLU A 35 9.09 0.78 -2.12
C GLU A 35 8.80 1.08 -0.65
N LEU A 36 8.63 2.35 -0.31
CA LEU A 36 8.23 2.78 1.02
C LEU A 36 6.82 3.33 0.96
N GLN A 37 5.91 2.70 1.68
CA GLN A 37 4.53 3.15 1.65
C GLN A 37 3.97 3.37 3.05
N THR A 38 3.45 4.57 3.25
CA THR A 38 2.71 4.96 4.44
C THR A 38 1.24 5.18 4.10
N MET A 39 0.42 5.31 5.14
CA MET A 39 -0.98 5.68 4.98
C MET A 39 -1.11 7.07 4.36
N ASP A 40 -1.93 7.18 3.34
CA ASP A 40 -2.31 8.46 2.74
C ASP A 40 -3.53 9.07 3.46
N THR A 41 -3.51 10.38 3.66
CA THR A 41 -4.56 11.11 4.37
C THR A 41 -5.15 12.21 3.51
N ALA A 42 -6.48 12.33 3.52
CA ALA A 42 -7.16 13.49 2.98
C ALA A 42 -7.17 14.62 4.03
N GLY A 43 -6.70 15.79 3.66
CA GLY A 43 -6.54 16.93 4.58
C GLY A 43 -5.23 16.89 5.34
N THR A 44 -5.15 17.66 6.42
CA THR A 44 -3.94 17.76 7.24
C THR A 44 -4.11 17.07 8.60
N VAL A 45 -3.18 16.21 8.94
CA VAL A 45 -3.11 15.55 10.27
C VAL A 45 -2.47 16.44 11.32
N TRP A 46 -1.93 17.60 10.92
CA TRP A 46 -1.19 18.49 11.81
C TRP A 46 -1.95 18.90 13.07
N PRO A 47 -3.22 19.33 13.01
CA PRO A 47 -3.97 19.72 14.22
C PRO A 47 -4.18 18.55 15.20
N GLU A 48 -4.42 17.33 14.70
CA GLU A 48 -4.56 16.14 15.57
C GLU A 48 -3.24 15.79 16.25
N ARG A 49 -2.15 15.84 15.50
CA ARG A 49 -0.81 15.65 16.07
C ARG A 49 -0.55 16.67 17.19
N GLN A 50 -0.90 17.94 16.98
CA GLN A 50 -0.68 18.97 17.98
C GLN A 50 -1.55 18.76 19.23
N ARG A 51 -2.81 18.33 19.07
CA ARG A 51 -3.67 17.94 20.20
C ARG A 51 -3.06 16.80 21.01
N LEU A 52 -2.58 15.77 20.34
CA LEU A 52 -1.92 14.64 20.99
C LEU A 52 -0.68 15.09 21.79
N LEU A 53 0.14 15.97 21.23
CA LEU A 53 1.32 16.51 21.92
C LEU A 53 0.93 17.33 23.16
N ASP A 54 -0.12 18.17 23.05
CA ASP A 54 -0.65 18.96 24.16
C ASP A 54 -1.17 18.07 25.29
N GLU A 55 -1.91 17.00 24.95
CA GLU A 55 -2.41 16.00 25.88
C GLU A 55 -1.27 15.29 26.67
N HIS A 56 -0.09 15.17 26.04
CA HIS A 56 1.11 14.60 26.67
C HIS A 56 2.00 15.67 27.33
N GLY A 57 1.48 16.89 27.55
CA GLY A 57 2.19 17.97 28.24
C GLY A 57 3.30 18.62 27.42
N ILE A 58 3.36 18.39 26.11
CA ILE A 58 4.32 19.05 25.23
C ILE A 58 3.70 20.36 24.73
N TYR A 59 4.39 21.47 24.98
CA TYR A 59 3.91 22.78 24.57
C TYR A 59 3.72 22.86 23.05
N VAL A 60 2.55 23.31 22.61
CA VAL A 60 2.20 23.58 21.22
C VAL A 60 1.46 24.91 21.10
N PRO A 61 1.58 25.63 19.96
CA PRO A 61 0.83 26.87 19.71
C PRO A 61 -0.68 26.60 19.72
N LYS A 62 -1.43 27.47 20.42
CA LYS A 62 -2.91 27.33 20.55
C LYS A 62 -3.64 27.38 19.20
N ASP A 63 -3.13 28.15 18.25
CA ASP A 63 -3.73 28.27 16.92
C ASP A 63 -3.67 26.95 16.15
N ASP A 64 -2.65 26.15 16.39
CA ASP A 64 -2.50 24.81 15.78
C ASP A 64 -3.54 23.81 16.36
N ILE A 65 -3.88 23.93 17.65
CA ILE A 65 -4.86 23.07 18.33
C ILE A 65 -6.30 23.43 17.93
N ASN A 66 -6.59 24.72 17.74
CA ASN A 66 -7.94 25.22 17.48
C ASN A 66 -8.44 24.95 16.06
N ASN A 67 -7.61 24.45 15.18
CA ASN A 67 -8.01 24.10 13.82
C ASN A 67 -8.87 22.83 13.82
N LYS A 68 -10.17 22.99 13.60
CA LYS A 68 -11.18 21.91 13.58
C LYS A 68 -11.32 21.21 12.22
N LYS A 69 -10.42 21.45 11.25
CA LYS A 69 -10.52 20.77 9.95
C LYS A 69 -10.28 19.28 10.16
N PRO A 70 -11.26 18.42 9.87
CA PRO A 70 -11.08 16.99 9.99
C PRO A 70 -10.08 16.50 8.93
N PHE A 71 -9.30 15.48 9.27
CA PHE A 71 -8.61 14.68 8.30
C PHE A 71 -9.30 13.33 8.14
N GLY A 72 -9.17 12.72 7.00
CA GLY A 72 -9.64 11.37 6.74
C GLY A 72 -8.48 10.45 6.37
N MET A 73 -8.51 9.22 6.82
CA MET A 73 -7.57 8.20 6.38
C MET A 73 -8.20 7.41 5.23
N ASN A 74 -7.55 7.47 4.08
CA ASN A 74 -8.10 6.89 2.84
C ASN A 74 -7.65 5.42 2.64
N TRP A 75 -7.92 4.59 3.65
CA TRP A 75 -7.45 3.20 3.74
C TRP A 75 -7.61 2.40 2.46
N LYS A 76 -8.84 2.36 1.94
CA LYS A 76 -9.17 1.51 0.79
C LYS A 76 -8.48 1.99 -0.49
N MET A 77 -8.48 3.30 -0.73
CA MET A 77 -7.85 3.86 -1.93
C MET A 77 -6.33 3.69 -1.87
N THR A 78 -5.72 4.00 -0.72
CA THR A 78 -4.28 3.82 -0.51
C THR A 78 -3.88 2.37 -0.75
N ALA A 79 -4.54 1.41 -0.10
CA ALA A 79 -4.24 -0.01 -0.25
C ALA A 79 -4.41 -0.50 -1.70
N LYS A 80 -5.51 -0.10 -2.37
CA LYS A 80 -5.74 -0.43 -3.77
C LYS A 80 -4.66 0.13 -4.69
N THR A 81 -4.28 1.40 -4.51
CA THR A 81 -3.27 2.07 -5.31
C THR A 81 -1.91 1.39 -5.15
N ILE A 82 -1.53 1.04 -3.93
CA ILE A 82 -0.30 0.29 -3.64
C ILE A 82 -0.28 -1.03 -4.41
N LEU A 83 -1.33 -1.84 -4.30
CA LEU A 83 -1.38 -3.14 -4.98
C LEU A 83 -1.32 -3.02 -6.50
N VAL A 84 -1.98 -2.00 -7.08
CA VAL A 84 -1.91 -1.74 -8.53
C VAL A 84 -0.49 -1.35 -8.96
N GLN A 85 0.16 -0.46 -8.22
CA GLN A 85 1.54 -0.06 -8.50
C GLN A 85 2.52 -1.23 -8.35
N MET A 86 2.35 -2.03 -7.29
CA MET A 86 3.15 -3.24 -7.07
C MET A 86 2.97 -4.23 -8.21
N HIS A 87 1.74 -4.47 -8.69
CA HIS A 87 1.48 -5.37 -9.81
C HIS A 87 2.21 -4.93 -11.08
N HIS A 88 2.16 -3.65 -11.44
CA HIS A 88 2.83 -3.12 -12.63
C HIS A 88 4.36 -3.27 -12.56
N LYS A 89 4.95 -2.99 -11.38
CA LYS A 89 6.40 -3.09 -11.17
C LYS A 89 6.86 -4.56 -11.06
N ALA A 90 6.03 -5.40 -10.42
CA ALA A 90 6.32 -6.81 -10.19
C ALA A 90 6.67 -7.56 -11.48
N GLN A 91 5.94 -7.30 -12.58
CA GLN A 91 6.23 -7.92 -13.88
C GLN A 91 7.66 -7.66 -14.36
N THR A 92 8.16 -6.45 -14.16
CA THR A 92 9.54 -6.10 -14.52
C THR A 92 10.55 -6.87 -13.67
N PHE A 93 10.35 -6.91 -12.34
CA PHE A 93 11.26 -7.61 -11.43
C PHE A 93 11.24 -9.13 -11.64
N GLU A 94 10.07 -9.70 -11.89
CA GLU A 94 9.91 -11.12 -12.18
C GLU A 94 10.62 -11.52 -13.47
N ASN A 95 10.45 -10.76 -14.55
CA ASN A 95 11.14 -10.98 -15.83
C ASN A 95 12.67 -10.89 -15.71
N LEU A 96 13.16 -10.06 -14.79
CA LEU A 96 14.60 -9.89 -14.52
C LEU A 96 15.14 -10.91 -13.48
N ASN A 97 14.29 -11.75 -12.92
CA ASN A 97 14.60 -12.62 -11.78
C ASN A 97 15.23 -11.81 -10.62
N LYS A 98 14.58 -10.70 -10.26
CA LYS A 98 14.95 -9.79 -9.17
C LYS A 98 13.78 -9.59 -8.23
N HIS A 99 14.03 -8.93 -7.11
CA HIS A 99 13.05 -8.76 -6.05
C HIS A 99 12.66 -7.30 -5.89
N LEU A 100 11.38 -7.07 -5.63
CA LEU A 100 10.78 -5.81 -5.24
C LEU A 100 10.23 -5.95 -3.81
N VAL A 101 10.69 -5.13 -2.90
CA VAL A 101 10.28 -5.15 -1.49
C VAL A 101 9.40 -3.94 -1.21
N LEU A 102 8.18 -4.17 -0.77
CA LEU A 102 7.32 -3.14 -0.19
C LEU A 102 7.53 -3.09 1.32
N ILE A 103 8.02 -1.97 1.81
CA ILE A 103 8.10 -1.65 3.24
C ILE A 103 6.84 -0.85 3.60
N ILE A 104 6.06 -1.38 4.54
CA ILE A 104 4.73 -0.88 4.86
C ILE A 104 4.51 -0.84 6.37
N GLN A 105 3.70 0.09 6.85
CA GLN A 105 3.26 0.14 8.23
C GLN A 105 2.31 -1.03 8.55
N LYS A 106 2.47 -1.65 9.73
CA LYS A 106 1.63 -2.77 10.20
C LYS A 106 0.13 -2.50 10.09
N PRO A 107 -0.42 -1.36 10.58
CA PRO A 107 -1.86 -1.12 10.48
C PRO A 107 -2.37 -1.11 9.03
N LEU A 108 -1.58 -0.60 8.07
CA LEU A 108 -1.95 -0.59 6.66
C LEU A 108 -1.87 -2.01 6.06
N TYR A 109 -0.86 -2.78 6.42
CA TYR A 109 -0.74 -4.17 5.99
C TYR A 109 -1.88 -5.05 6.52
N GLU A 110 -2.26 -4.89 7.79
CA GLU A 110 -3.40 -5.60 8.40
C GLU A 110 -4.73 -5.24 7.70
N TYR A 111 -4.91 -3.95 7.38
CA TYR A 111 -6.05 -3.50 6.59
C TYR A 111 -6.08 -4.17 5.20
N MET A 112 -4.93 -4.20 4.50
CA MET A 112 -4.82 -4.85 3.19
C MET A 112 -5.20 -6.33 3.27
N ARG A 113 -4.70 -7.06 4.27
CA ARG A 113 -5.04 -8.47 4.47
C ARG A 113 -6.51 -8.73 4.74
N LYS A 114 -7.21 -7.78 5.37
CA LYS A 114 -8.63 -7.88 5.68
C LYS A 114 -9.53 -7.58 4.49
N GLU A 115 -9.17 -6.58 3.69
CA GLU A 115 -10.02 -6.04 2.62
C GLU A 115 -9.75 -6.68 1.25
N PHE A 116 -8.60 -7.31 1.06
CA PHE A 116 -8.17 -7.91 -0.20
C PHE A 116 -7.86 -9.39 -0.03
N SER A 117 -7.81 -10.13 -1.14
CA SER A 117 -7.57 -11.59 -1.15
C SER A 117 -6.10 -11.93 -0.87
N PHE A 118 -5.70 -11.99 0.40
CA PHE A 118 -4.33 -12.31 0.84
C PHE A 118 -4.15 -13.76 1.33
N SER A 119 -5.19 -14.59 1.28
CA SER A 119 -5.17 -15.94 1.88
C SER A 119 -4.13 -16.89 1.26
N HIS A 120 -3.75 -16.66 0.01
CA HIS A 120 -2.73 -17.43 -0.70
C HIS A 120 -1.29 -17.03 -0.32
N ILE A 121 -1.09 -15.87 0.33
CA ILE A 121 0.21 -15.36 0.76
C ILE A 121 0.46 -15.81 2.21
N GLN A 122 1.23 -16.88 2.39
CA GLN A 122 1.42 -17.51 3.71
C GLN A 122 2.83 -17.46 4.28
N GLY A 123 3.81 -17.01 3.53
CA GLY A 123 5.20 -16.97 3.99
C GLY A 123 6.12 -16.42 2.92
N VAL A 124 7.43 -16.49 3.18
CA VAL A 124 8.46 -16.09 2.21
C VAL A 124 8.88 -17.31 1.40
N ARG A 125 8.89 -17.17 0.08
CA ARG A 125 9.37 -18.19 -0.86
C ARG A 125 10.56 -17.64 -1.64
N VAL A 126 11.58 -18.49 -1.80
CA VAL A 126 12.71 -18.19 -2.69
C VAL A 126 12.20 -18.21 -4.13
N GLY A 127 12.45 -17.15 -4.86
CA GLY A 127 11.99 -17.00 -6.25
C GLY A 127 10.77 -16.11 -6.44
N ASP A 128 10.02 -15.79 -5.38
CA ASP A 128 8.96 -14.78 -5.46
C ASP A 128 9.57 -13.40 -5.74
N ALA A 129 9.00 -12.69 -6.72
CA ALA A 129 9.51 -11.38 -7.10
C ALA A 129 9.07 -10.25 -6.17
N VAL A 130 7.96 -10.41 -5.46
CA VAL A 130 7.36 -9.38 -4.60
C VAL A 130 7.39 -9.80 -3.15
N HIS A 131 7.94 -8.92 -2.29
CA HIS A 131 8.00 -9.13 -0.85
C HIS A 131 7.28 -8.01 -0.11
N PHE A 132 6.48 -8.36 0.89
CA PHE A 132 5.85 -7.42 1.81
C PHE A 132 6.56 -7.51 3.16
N HIS A 133 7.15 -6.41 3.60
CA HIS A 133 7.77 -6.27 4.91
C HIS A 133 6.97 -5.26 5.73
N SER A 134 6.23 -5.75 6.72
CA SER A 134 5.45 -4.94 7.64
C SER A 134 6.29 -4.58 8.86
N TYR A 135 6.28 -3.31 9.23
CA TYR A 135 6.98 -2.79 10.40
C TYR A 135 5.99 -2.17 11.40
N ASP A 136 6.26 -2.40 12.67
CA ASP A 136 5.56 -1.77 13.79
C ASP A 136 6.50 -0.83 14.54
N VAL A 137 5.92 0.14 15.24
CA VAL A 137 6.66 1.01 16.16
C VAL A 137 6.56 0.40 17.54
N VAL A 138 7.69 0.04 18.11
CA VAL A 138 7.79 -0.51 19.46
C VAL A 138 8.53 0.46 20.37
N GLU A 139 8.09 0.52 21.63
CA GLU A 139 8.73 1.29 22.68
C GLU A 139 9.73 0.39 23.42
N GLU A 140 10.97 0.82 23.49
CA GLU A 140 12.03 0.20 24.26
C GLU A 140 12.68 1.26 25.18
N ASP A 141 13.54 0.83 26.12
CA ASP A 141 14.16 1.69 27.14
C ASP A 141 14.83 2.97 26.59
N ASN A 142 15.25 2.96 25.33
CA ASN A 142 15.93 4.07 24.66
C ASN A 142 15.03 4.88 23.70
N GLY A 143 13.70 4.65 23.68
CA GLY A 143 12.74 5.36 22.82
C GLY A 143 12.00 4.47 21.86
N LEU A 144 11.47 5.08 20.79
CA LEU A 144 10.68 4.38 19.77
C LEU A 144 11.59 3.78 18.70
N HIS A 145 11.37 2.50 18.39
CA HIS A 145 12.11 1.78 17.35
C HIS A 145 11.16 1.14 16.33
N LEU A 146 11.63 1.00 15.10
CA LEU A 146 10.93 0.24 14.07
C LEU A 146 11.33 -1.24 14.19
N ALA A 147 10.37 -2.11 14.45
CA ALA A 147 10.55 -3.55 14.48
C ALA A 147 9.86 -4.21 13.28
N LEU A 148 10.54 -5.17 12.65
CA LEU A 148 9.94 -6.01 11.63
C LEU A 148 8.87 -6.90 12.27
N ASP A 149 7.60 -6.73 11.85
CA ASP A 149 6.46 -7.49 12.35
C ASP A 149 6.23 -8.75 11.49
N THR A 150 6.02 -8.56 10.20
CA THR A 150 5.68 -9.65 9.28
C THR A 150 6.48 -9.53 7.99
N ARG A 151 6.86 -10.70 7.44
CA ARG A 151 7.49 -10.80 6.13
C ARG A 151 6.86 -11.94 5.35
N VAL A 152 6.31 -11.61 4.17
CA VAL A 152 5.70 -12.57 3.25
C VAL A 152 6.09 -12.25 1.82
N SER A 153 5.89 -13.18 0.90
CA SER A 153 6.18 -12.97 -0.52
C SER A 153 5.14 -13.57 -1.44
N THR A 154 5.14 -13.12 -2.68
CA THR A 154 4.32 -13.63 -3.77
C THR A 154 4.95 -13.27 -5.12
N ASP A 155 4.38 -13.77 -6.19
CA ASP A 155 4.68 -13.41 -7.58
C ASP A 155 3.69 -12.35 -8.14
N THR A 156 3.83 -11.99 -9.39
CA THR A 156 2.92 -11.06 -10.08
C THR A 156 1.48 -11.56 -10.09
N ASN A 157 1.26 -12.87 -10.28
CA ASN A 157 -0.08 -13.45 -10.29
C ASN A 157 -0.73 -13.36 -8.91
N GLY A 158 0.02 -13.59 -7.84
CA GLY A 158 -0.49 -13.43 -6.48
C GLY A 158 -0.87 -11.99 -6.15
N VAL A 159 -0.14 -10.98 -6.65
CA VAL A 159 -0.57 -9.57 -6.53
C VAL A 159 -1.87 -9.32 -7.30
N ALA A 160 -2.03 -9.89 -8.50
CA ALA A 160 -3.28 -9.83 -9.28
C ALA A 160 -4.45 -10.49 -8.53
N GLU A 161 -4.21 -11.63 -7.87
CA GLU A 161 -5.19 -12.32 -7.03
C GLU A 161 -5.62 -11.46 -5.83
N CYS A 162 -4.69 -10.76 -5.18
CA CYS A 162 -5.03 -9.79 -4.13
C CYS A 162 -6.04 -8.74 -4.63
N LEU A 163 -5.89 -8.26 -5.85
CA LEU A 163 -6.78 -7.29 -6.49
C LEU A 163 -8.10 -7.90 -6.98
N GLY A 164 -8.26 -9.22 -6.95
CA GLY A 164 -9.41 -9.92 -7.51
C GLY A 164 -9.46 -9.93 -9.04
N LEU A 165 -8.34 -9.67 -9.73
CA LEU A 165 -8.29 -9.59 -11.19
C LEU A 165 -8.51 -10.94 -11.88
N ASN A 166 -8.27 -12.05 -11.16
CA ASN A 166 -8.45 -13.42 -11.62
C ASN A 166 -9.80 -14.01 -11.21
N ALA A 167 -10.68 -13.23 -10.53
CA ALA A 167 -11.98 -13.70 -10.10
C ALA A 167 -12.93 -13.80 -11.30
N GLU A 168 -13.50 -14.97 -11.53
CA GLU A 168 -14.63 -15.12 -12.45
C GLU A 168 -15.85 -14.40 -11.84
N ALA A 169 -16.52 -13.60 -12.66
CA ALA A 169 -17.75 -12.93 -12.25
C ALA A 169 -18.90 -13.96 -12.26
N ASN A 170 -19.13 -14.65 -11.15
CA ASN A 170 -20.25 -15.57 -10.95
C ASN A 170 -21.56 -14.81 -10.70
N VAL A 171 -21.94 -13.92 -11.63
CA VAL A 171 -23.18 -13.14 -11.56
C VAL A 171 -23.96 -13.34 -12.85
N GLU A 172 -25.18 -13.83 -12.76
CA GLU A 172 -26.07 -13.94 -13.91
C GLU A 172 -26.78 -12.61 -14.20
N LEU A 173 -27.00 -12.32 -15.48
CA LEU A 173 -27.69 -11.09 -15.91
C LEU A 173 -29.06 -10.92 -15.21
N LYS A 174 -29.77 -12.02 -15.00
CA LYS A 174 -31.09 -12.01 -14.30
C LYS A 174 -30.99 -11.44 -12.88
N ASP A 175 -29.89 -11.71 -12.16
CA ASP A 175 -29.71 -11.24 -10.78
C ASP A 175 -29.46 -9.73 -10.74
N ILE A 176 -28.71 -9.22 -11.71
CA ILE A 176 -28.50 -7.77 -11.88
C ILE A 176 -29.81 -7.09 -12.28
N ILE A 177 -30.56 -7.67 -13.23
CA ILE A 177 -31.86 -7.11 -13.64
C ILE A 177 -32.82 -7.04 -12.45
N ALA A 178 -32.98 -8.13 -11.68
CA ALA A 178 -33.83 -8.14 -10.51
C ALA A 178 -33.43 -7.09 -9.45
N LEU A 179 -32.10 -6.94 -9.23
CA LEU A 179 -31.57 -5.91 -8.33
C LEU A 179 -31.91 -4.49 -8.83
N LEU A 180 -31.73 -4.23 -10.13
CA LEU A 180 -32.02 -2.92 -10.71
C LEU A 180 -33.52 -2.62 -10.69
N GLU A 181 -34.35 -3.60 -11.04
CA GLU A 181 -35.81 -3.46 -10.99
C GLU A 181 -36.33 -3.14 -9.59
N SER A 182 -35.73 -3.72 -8.54
CA SER A 182 -36.06 -3.41 -7.14
C SER A 182 -35.74 -1.97 -6.73
N LYS A 183 -34.93 -1.27 -7.53
CA LYS A 183 -34.47 0.11 -7.28
C LYS A 183 -35.05 1.14 -8.25
N LEU A 184 -36.00 0.76 -9.10
CA LEU A 184 -36.67 1.68 -10.03
C LEU A 184 -37.71 2.52 -9.25
N LEU A 185 -37.24 3.58 -8.59
CA LEU A 185 -38.11 4.53 -7.90
C LEU A 185 -38.37 5.75 -8.80
N ASP A 186 -39.54 6.37 -8.65
CA ASP A 186 -39.91 7.55 -9.46
C ASP A 186 -38.93 8.73 -9.28
N GLU A 187 -38.32 8.84 -8.13
CA GLU A 187 -37.28 9.86 -7.83
C GLU A 187 -35.99 9.71 -8.67
N TYR A 188 -35.70 8.52 -9.19
CA TYR A 188 -34.56 8.26 -10.08
C TYR A 188 -34.91 8.36 -11.56
N ARG A 189 -36.17 8.68 -11.87
CA ARG A 189 -36.63 8.79 -13.25
C ARG A 189 -36.10 10.06 -13.91
N LEU A 190 -35.31 9.89 -14.97
CA LEU A 190 -34.86 11.04 -15.76
C LEU A 190 -35.97 11.53 -16.69
N THR A 191 -36.35 12.80 -16.58
CA THR A 191 -37.22 13.47 -17.54
C THR A 191 -36.33 14.09 -18.62
N LEU A 192 -36.30 13.50 -19.81
CA LEU A 192 -35.63 14.11 -20.95
C LEU A 192 -36.47 15.29 -21.41
N ILE A 193 -35.94 16.50 -21.28
CA ILE A 193 -36.49 17.70 -21.93
C ILE A 193 -36.03 17.65 -23.37
N VAL A 194 -36.93 17.33 -24.31
CA VAL A 194 -36.72 17.36 -25.76
C VAL A 194 -36.89 18.76 -26.24
#